data_1cbcc12b2ec62c820ca6deaa66e595a9
#
_entry.id   1cbcc12b2ec62c820ca6deaa66e595a9
#
_cell.length_a   1.000
_cell.length_b   1.000
_cell.length_c   1.000
_cell.angle_alpha   90.00
_cell.angle_beta   90.00
_cell.angle_gamma   90.00
#
_symmetry.space_group_name_H-M   'P 1'
#
loop_
_entity.id
_entity.type
_entity.pdbx_description
1 polymer ?
#
loop_
_entity_poly.entity_id
_entity_poly.type
_entity_poly.pdbx_seq_one_letter_code
_entity_poly.pdbx_strand_id
1 'polypeptide(L)'
;MQEIANTQQSQPTQWSEQSLPAKLDELLMGSDLPTIGPKSAETLQQFVDAARPPMPEREQVEVMIAKLSLATASQKRSQEEEAERLELYWLTLRIYPLVDLRSAFLKLLRTCKFMPTPAEIDSVVQNEGYDRRRKINRAKHLLMIHYRDYEPPQEYVTALELEDLRRNLEIGTAHK
;
A
#
# COMPACT_ATOMS: atom_id res chain seq x y z
N MET A 1 -40.59 26.87 -15.85
CA MET A 1 -39.18 26.58 -16.17
C MET A 1 -38.50 26.15 -14.85
N GLN A 2 -38.32 24.86 -14.69
CA GLN A 2 -37.62 24.31 -13.52
C GLN A 2 -36.18 23.99 -13.95
N GLU A 3 -35.22 24.64 -13.29
CA GLU A 3 -33.79 24.42 -13.44
C GLU A 3 -33.46 23.08 -12.77
N ILE A 4 -33.09 22.09 -13.55
CA ILE A 4 -32.59 20.79 -13.06
C ILE A 4 -31.15 21.04 -12.64
N ALA A 5 -30.93 21.19 -11.35
CA ALA A 5 -29.59 21.22 -10.77
C ALA A 5 -28.83 19.90 -11.08
N ASN A 6 -27.86 20.00 -11.98
CA ASN A 6 -26.99 18.90 -12.36
C ASN A 6 -26.00 18.64 -11.20
N THR A 7 -26.42 17.76 -10.28
CA THR A 7 -25.53 17.26 -9.22
C THR A 7 -24.51 16.34 -9.88
N GLN A 8 -23.35 16.88 -10.25
CA GLN A 8 -22.19 16.07 -10.60
C GLN A 8 -21.83 15.21 -9.38
N GLN A 9 -22.28 13.97 -9.41
CA GLN A 9 -21.74 12.94 -8.53
C GLN A 9 -20.26 12.78 -8.86
N SER A 10 -19.41 13.38 -8.03
CA SER A 10 -17.97 13.11 -8.03
C SER A 10 -17.79 11.62 -7.82
N GLN A 11 -17.39 10.90 -8.87
CA GLN A 11 -17.02 9.51 -8.75
C GLN A 11 -15.91 9.42 -7.71
N PRO A 12 -16.03 8.52 -6.73
CA PRO A 12 -14.98 8.37 -5.71
C PRO A 12 -13.68 8.06 -6.44
N THR A 13 -12.68 8.91 -6.24
CA THR A 13 -11.33 8.76 -6.81
C THR A 13 -10.85 7.35 -6.47
N GLN A 14 -10.66 6.52 -7.49
CA GLN A 14 -10.21 5.15 -7.30
C GLN A 14 -8.80 5.19 -6.70
N TRP A 15 -8.66 4.76 -5.45
CA TRP A 15 -7.35 4.68 -4.82
C TRP A 15 -6.45 3.74 -5.64
N SER A 16 -5.25 4.19 -5.96
CA SER A 16 -4.22 3.40 -6.61
C SER A 16 -2.95 3.41 -5.78
N GLU A 17 -2.24 2.29 -5.75
CA GLU A 17 -0.94 2.22 -5.10
C GLU A 17 0.05 3.11 -5.84
N GLN A 18 0.83 3.92 -5.10
CA GLN A 18 1.86 4.75 -5.69
C GLN A 18 2.97 3.86 -6.27
N SER A 19 3.33 4.09 -7.54
CA SER A 19 4.42 3.37 -8.18
C SER A 19 5.77 3.82 -7.62
N LEU A 20 6.63 2.86 -7.32
CA LEU A 20 8.01 3.10 -6.87
C LEU A 20 8.99 2.97 -8.04
N PRO A 21 10.17 3.63 -7.98
CA PRO A 21 11.28 3.32 -8.86
C PRO A 21 11.63 1.84 -8.80
N ALA A 22 11.93 1.22 -9.96
CA ALA A 22 12.12 -0.23 -10.08
C ALA A 22 13.11 -0.81 -9.05
N LYS A 23 14.22 -0.12 -8.79
CA LYS A 23 15.22 -0.55 -7.78
C LYS A 23 14.66 -0.57 -6.35
N LEU A 24 13.78 0.39 -5.99
CA LEU A 24 13.16 0.40 -4.68
C LEU A 24 12.07 -0.67 -4.58
N ASP A 25 11.29 -0.88 -5.64
CA ASP A 25 10.29 -1.93 -5.67
C ASP A 25 10.93 -3.32 -5.54
N GLU A 26 12.03 -3.57 -6.26
CA GLU A 26 12.84 -4.79 -6.16
C GLU A 26 13.40 -4.98 -4.73
N LEU A 27 13.91 -3.91 -4.12
CA LEU A 27 14.39 -3.93 -2.74
C LEU A 27 13.27 -4.29 -1.75
N LEU A 28 12.05 -3.80 -1.97
CA LEU A 28 10.90 -4.15 -1.14
C LEU A 28 10.43 -5.60 -1.33
N MET A 29 10.72 -6.23 -2.44
CA MET A 29 10.40 -7.64 -2.70
C MET A 29 11.51 -8.58 -2.25
N GLY A 30 12.74 -8.10 -2.16
CA GLY A 30 13.93 -8.87 -1.76
C GLY A 30 13.95 -9.30 -0.28
N SER A 31 15.04 -9.87 0.20
CA SER A 31 15.30 -10.25 1.59
C SER A 31 16.20 -9.26 2.34
N ASP A 32 17.03 -8.52 1.61
CA ASP A 32 18.07 -7.68 2.18
C ASP A 32 17.53 -6.37 2.76
N LEU A 33 18.10 -5.93 3.87
CA LEU A 33 17.75 -4.70 4.56
C LEU A 33 18.97 -3.76 4.63
N PRO A 34 19.44 -3.23 3.49
CA PRO A 34 20.58 -2.31 3.49
C PRO A 34 20.21 -0.96 4.10
N THR A 35 21.22 -0.23 4.56
CA THR A 35 21.06 1.18 4.85
C THR A 35 20.87 1.95 3.53
N ILE A 36 19.76 2.69 3.42
CA ILE A 36 19.40 3.44 2.22
C ILE A 36 19.82 4.91 2.36
N GLY A 37 20.10 5.56 1.22
CA GLY A 37 20.45 6.99 1.21
C GLY A 37 19.20 7.90 1.36
N PRO A 38 19.41 9.21 1.62
CA PRO A 38 18.34 10.15 1.95
C PRO A 38 17.27 10.28 0.86
N LYS A 39 17.65 10.29 -0.42
CA LYS A 39 16.66 10.34 -1.52
C LYS A 39 15.75 9.12 -1.57
N SER A 40 16.31 7.93 -1.31
CA SER A 40 15.54 6.70 -1.23
C SER A 40 14.64 6.68 -0.01
N ALA A 41 15.11 7.20 1.12
CA ALA A 41 14.32 7.31 2.35
C ALA A 41 13.13 8.27 2.15
N GLU A 42 13.35 9.43 1.53
CA GLU A 42 12.27 10.36 1.20
C GLU A 42 11.20 9.71 0.31
N THR A 43 11.62 9.01 -0.75
CA THR A 43 10.71 8.30 -1.66
C THR A 43 9.92 7.21 -0.94
N LEU A 44 10.58 6.43 -0.06
CA LEU A 44 9.90 5.41 0.75
C LEU A 44 8.96 6.01 1.79
N GLN A 45 9.30 7.17 2.36
CA GLN A 45 8.42 7.88 3.29
C GLN A 45 7.14 8.31 2.59
N GLN A 46 7.26 8.93 1.41
CA GLN A 46 6.11 9.32 0.58
C GLN A 46 5.25 8.10 0.23
N PHE A 47 5.87 6.98 -0.14
CA PHE A 47 5.16 5.72 -0.41
C PHE A 47 4.40 5.22 0.82
N VAL A 48 5.00 5.19 2.00
CA VAL A 48 4.35 4.75 3.24
C VAL A 48 3.20 5.67 3.62
N ASP A 49 3.35 6.99 3.46
CA ASP A 49 2.32 7.98 3.78
C ASP A 49 1.13 7.90 2.82
N ALA A 50 1.39 7.64 1.54
CA ALA A 50 0.35 7.42 0.53
C ALA A 50 -0.33 6.04 0.66
N ALA A 51 0.31 5.07 1.31
CA ALA A 51 -0.19 3.70 1.46
C ALA A 51 -1.29 3.56 2.53
N ARG A 52 -2.27 4.45 2.51
CA ARG A 52 -3.45 4.45 3.39
C ARG A 52 -4.72 4.25 2.55
N PRO A 53 -4.98 3.03 2.06
CA PRO A 53 -6.19 2.78 1.30
C PRO A 53 -7.43 3.02 2.15
N PRO A 54 -8.53 3.47 1.54
CA PRO A 54 -9.77 3.72 2.25
C PRO A 54 -10.32 2.43 2.86
N MET A 55 -10.90 2.56 4.04
CA MET A 55 -11.65 1.49 4.69
C MET A 55 -13.03 1.37 4.05
N PRO A 56 -13.67 0.19 4.11
CA PRO A 56 -15.00 0.01 3.55
C PRO A 56 -16.07 0.68 4.40
N GLU A 57 -17.10 1.18 3.74
CA GLU A 57 -18.36 1.52 4.36
C GLU A 57 -19.25 0.27 4.43
N ARG A 58 -20.17 0.23 5.40
CA ARG A 58 -21.07 -0.92 5.60
C ARG A 58 -21.84 -1.27 4.34
N GLU A 59 -22.43 -0.30 3.70
CA GLU A 59 -23.19 -0.46 2.45
C GLU A 59 -22.35 -1.11 1.34
N GLN A 60 -21.07 -0.74 1.23
CA GLN A 60 -20.17 -1.31 0.22
C GLN A 60 -19.94 -2.80 0.45
N VAL A 61 -19.79 -3.23 1.71
CA VAL A 61 -19.63 -4.64 2.08
C VAL A 61 -20.95 -5.38 1.81
N GLU A 62 -22.08 -4.84 2.22
CA GLU A 62 -23.41 -5.45 2.00
C GLU A 62 -23.70 -5.65 0.51
N VAL A 63 -23.39 -4.66 -0.34
CA VAL A 63 -23.52 -4.78 -1.81
C VAL A 63 -22.60 -5.89 -2.35
N MET A 64 -21.37 -6.00 -1.87
CA MET A 64 -20.46 -7.08 -2.29
C MET A 64 -21.01 -8.46 -1.89
N ILE A 65 -21.50 -8.61 -0.65
CA ILE A 65 -22.10 -9.85 -0.15
C ILE A 65 -23.37 -10.21 -0.95
N ALA A 66 -24.24 -9.24 -1.23
CA ALA A 66 -25.43 -9.46 -2.03
C ALA A 66 -25.09 -9.97 -3.44
N LYS A 67 -24.10 -9.36 -4.11
CA LYS A 67 -23.63 -9.82 -5.43
C LYS A 67 -23.08 -11.24 -5.38
N LEU A 68 -22.31 -11.56 -4.34
CA LEU A 68 -21.75 -12.91 -4.16
C LEU A 68 -22.85 -13.94 -3.88
N SER A 69 -23.85 -13.59 -3.08
CA SER A 69 -25.03 -14.43 -2.80
C SER A 69 -25.86 -14.69 -4.06
N LEU A 70 -25.97 -13.71 -4.97
CA LEU A 70 -26.67 -13.90 -6.26
C LEU A 70 -25.88 -14.79 -7.23
N ALA A 71 -24.54 -14.74 -7.17
CA ALA A 71 -23.68 -15.48 -8.07
C ALA A 71 -23.43 -16.94 -7.61
N THR A 72 -23.74 -17.24 -6.37
CA THR A 72 -23.48 -18.56 -5.74
C THR A 72 -24.78 -19.25 -5.36
N ALA A 73 -24.74 -20.59 -5.25
CA ALA A 73 -25.84 -21.35 -4.71
C ALA A 73 -26.00 -21.01 -3.22
N SER A 74 -27.13 -20.47 -2.83
CA SER A 74 -27.47 -20.16 -1.45
C SER A 74 -28.78 -20.82 -1.04
N GLN A 75 -28.89 -21.18 0.24
CA GLN A 75 -30.13 -21.69 0.80
C GLN A 75 -31.12 -20.54 1.04
N LYS A 76 -32.41 -20.80 0.86
CA LYS A 76 -33.46 -19.85 1.27
C LYS A 76 -33.40 -19.69 2.79
N ARG A 77 -33.36 -18.44 3.25
CA ARG A 77 -33.34 -18.07 4.67
C ARG A 77 -34.47 -17.11 4.97
N SER A 78 -34.79 -16.98 6.27
CA SER A 78 -35.66 -15.90 6.73
C SER A 78 -34.96 -14.56 6.62
N GLN A 79 -35.73 -13.48 6.67
CA GLN A 79 -35.20 -12.12 6.62
C GLN A 79 -34.32 -11.82 7.85
N GLU A 80 -34.67 -12.38 9.00
CA GLU A 80 -33.92 -12.23 10.25
C GLU A 80 -32.56 -12.92 10.16
N GLU A 81 -32.51 -14.17 9.70
CA GLU A 81 -31.26 -14.92 9.50
C GLU A 81 -30.33 -14.23 8.49
N GLU A 82 -30.88 -13.61 7.45
CA GLU A 82 -30.07 -12.90 6.47
C GLU A 82 -29.49 -11.59 7.06
N ALA A 83 -30.25 -10.89 7.89
CA ALA A 83 -29.77 -9.68 8.59
C ALA A 83 -28.62 -10.02 9.58
N GLU A 84 -28.79 -11.07 10.40
CA GLU A 84 -27.73 -11.53 11.30
C GLU A 84 -26.47 -11.96 10.55
N ARG A 85 -26.66 -12.63 9.42
CA ARG A 85 -25.56 -13.04 8.56
C ARG A 85 -24.79 -11.87 7.99
N LEU A 86 -25.48 -10.83 7.49
CA LEU A 86 -24.84 -9.60 7.00
C LEU A 86 -24.04 -8.91 8.11
N GLU A 87 -24.55 -8.91 9.34
CA GLU A 87 -23.82 -8.38 10.48
C GLU A 87 -22.50 -9.16 10.74
N LEU A 88 -22.53 -10.48 10.68
CA LEU A 88 -21.32 -11.31 10.85
C LEU A 88 -20.28 -11.01 9.75
N TYR A 89 -20.70 -10.86 8.50
CA TYR A 89 -19.79 -10.45 7.42
C TYR A 89 -19.21 -9.06 7.68
N TRP A 90 -20.04 -8.10 8.06
CA TRP A 90 -19.60 -6.75 8.37
C TRP A 90 -18.54 -6.74 9.49
N LEU A 91 -18.82 -7.39 10.61
CA LEU A 91 -17.91 -7.47 11.75
C LEU A 91 -16.55 -8.07 11.38
N THR A 92 -16.55 -9.08 10.49
CA THR A 92 -15.32 -9.74 10.03
C THR A 92 -14.56 -8.90 9.02
N LEU A 93 -15.25 -8.25 8.08
CA LEU A 93 -14.62 -7.64 6.90
C LEU A 93 -14.29 -6.16 7.05
N ARG A 94 -14.91 -5.44 7.98
CA ARG A 94 -14.71 -4.00 8.20
C ARG A 94 -13.28 -3.58 8.53
N ILE A 95 -12.43 -4.53 8.97
CA ILE A 95 -11.05 -4.29 9.35
C ILE A 95 -10.09 -4.27 8.15
N TYR A 96 -10.56 -4.68 6.98
CA TYR A 96 -9.75 -4.76 5.77
C TYR A 96 -9.96 -3.55 4.87
N PRO A 97 -8.90 -3.06 4.20
CA PRO A 97 -9.03 -2.01 3.20
C PRO A 97 -9.97 -2.41 2.06
N LEU A 98 -10.73 -1.43 1.56
CA LEU A 98 -11.70 -1.64 0.48
C LEU A 98 -11.07 -2.24 -0.79
N VAL A 99 -9.82 -1.90 -1.10
CA VAL A 99 -9.09 -2.43 -2.26
C VAL A 99 -8.86 -3.93 -2.13
N ASP A 100 -8.47 -4.41 -0.94
CA ASP A 100 -8.23 -5.83 -0.70
C ASP A 100 -9.54 -6.62 -0.75
N LEU A 101 -10.62 -6.06 -0.19
CA LEU A 101 -11.96 -6.64 -0.28
C LEU A 101 -12.41 -6.78 -1.73
N ARG A 102 -12.28 -5.72 -2.56
CA ARG A 102 -12.68 -5.76 -3.97
C ARG A 102 -11.92 -6.84 -4.74
N SER A 103 -10.61 -6.97 -4.53
CA SER A 103 -9.80 -8.01 -5.15
C SER A 103 -10.27 -9.41 -4.74
N ALA A 104 -10.44 -9.63 -3.44
CA ALA A 104 -10.91 -10.90 -2.89
C ALA A 104 -12.30 -11.28 -3.42
N PHE A 105 -13.24 -10.34 -3.44
CA PHE A 105 -14.59 -10.58 -3.96
C PHE A 105 -14.58 -10.90 -5.46
N LEU A 106 -13.78 -10.24 -6.27
CA LEU A 106 -13.62 -10.60 -7.70
C LEU A 106 -13.09 -12.02 -7.88
N LYS A 107 -12.18 -12.46 -7.03
CA LYS A 107 -11.66 -13.83 -7.03
C LYS A 107 -12.73 -14.83 -6.62
N LEU A 108 -13.45 -14.55 -5.52
CA LEU A 108 -14.51 -15.40 -5.01
C LEU A 108 -15.66 -15.59 -6.02
N LEU A 109 -16.06 -14.52 -6.73
CA LEU A 109 -17.07 -14.59 -7.80
C LEU A 109 -16.69 -15.55 -8.93
N ARG A 110 -15.38 -15.76 -9.16
CA ARG A 110 -14.87 -16.68 -10.20
C ARG A 110 -14.66 -18.10 -9.71
N THR A 111 -14.45 -18.29 -8.40
CA THR A 111 -13.98 -19.56 -7.86
C THR A 111 -15.02 -20.28 -6.99
N CYS A 112 -15.93 -19.55 -6.34
CA CYS A 112 -16.89 -20.16 -5.43
C CYS A 112 -18.16 -20.62 -6.14
N LYS A 113 -18.56 -21.86 -5.87
CA LYS A 113 -19.86 -22.43 -6.28
C LYS A 113 -20.95 -22.17 -5.25
N PHE A 114 -20.57 -22.10 -3.98
CA PHE A 114 -21.47 -21.87 -2.85
C PHE A 114 -21.05 -20.59 -2.15
N MET A 115 -22.02 -20.00 -1.44
CA MET A 115 -21.75 -18.79 -0.66
C MET A 115 -20.72 -19.08 0.43
N PRO A 116 -19.51 -18.45 0.36
CA PRO A 116 -18.46 -18.69 1.34
C PRO A 116 -18.82 -18.13 2.71
N THR A 117 -18.29 -18.73 3.74
CA THR A 117 -18.38 -18.26 5.13
C THR A 117 -17.53 -16.98 5.33
N PRO A 118 -17.77 -16.18 6.39
CA PRO A 118 -16.93 -15.05 6.72
C PRO A 118 -15.44 -15.43 6.85
N ALA A 119 -15.12 -16.58 7.43
CA ALA A 119 -13.75 -17.08 7.59
C ALA A 119 -13.06 -17.42 6.25
N GLU A 120 -13.80 -17.98 5.30
CA GLU A 120 -13.26 -18.25 3.96
C GLU A 120 -12.98 -16.96 3.21
N ILE A 121 -13.87 -15.97 3.30
CA ILE A 121 -13.62 -14.63 2.70
C ILE A 121 -12.42 -13.98 3.36
N ASP A 122 -12.34 -14.01 4.70
CA ASP A 122 -11.21 -13.49 5.47
C ASP A 122 -9.87 -14.04 4.98
N SER A 123 -9.78 -15.35 4.81
CA SER A 123 -8.58 -16.02 4.28
C SER A 123 -8.18 -15.50 2.88
N VAL A 124 -9.16 -15.33 2.00
CA VAL A 124 -8.89 -14.81 0.64
C VAL A 124 -8.44 -13.35 0.68
N VAL A 125 -9.07 -12.51 1.51
CA VAL A 125 -8.69 -11.09 1.68
C VAL A 125 -7.27 -10.95 2.24
N GLN A 126 -6.91 -11.79 3.21
CA GLN A 126 -5.55 -11.81 3.75
C GLN A 126 -4.52 -12.14 2.67
N ASN A 127 -4.79 -13.09 1.81
CA ASN A 127 -3.90 -13.47 0.72
C ASN A 127 -3.79 -12.36 -0.33
N GLU A 128 -4.90 -11.76 -0.77
CA GLU A 128 -4.90 -10.69 -1.77
C GLU A 128 -4.16 -9.42 -1.30
N GLY A 129 -4.26 -9.07 -0.02
CA GLY A 129 -3.56 -7.93 0.56
C GLY A 129 -2.13 -8.20 1.03
N TYR A 130 -1.65 -9.45 0.95
CA TYR A 130 -0.37 -9.85 1.54
C TYR A 130 0.83 -9.07 1.00
N ASP A 131 0.99 -9.02 -0.32
CA ASP A 131 2.14 -8.38 -0.95
C ASP A 131 2.18 -6.87 -0.67
N ARG A 132 1.03 -6.21 -0.71
CA ARG A 132 0.92 -4.79 -0.37
C ARG A 132 1.35 -4.53 1.09
N ARG A 133 0.82 -5.30 2.03
CA ARG A 133 1.20 -5.17 3.46
C ARG A 133 2.68 -5.46 3.69
N ARG A 134 3.21 -6.49 3.01
CA ARG A 134 4.64 -6.84 3.05
C ARG A 134 5.51 -5.68 2.58
N LYS A 135 5.21 -5.08 1.41
CA LYS A 135 5.94 -3.92 0.88
C LYS A 135 5.92 -2.74 1.85
N ILE A 136 4.76 -2.39 2.40
CA ILE A 136 4.61 -1.29 3.36
C ILE A 136 5.43 -1.55 4.63
N ASN A 137 5.33 -2.74 5.21
CA ASN A 137 6.05 -3.08 6.44
C ASN A 137 7.56 -3.06 6.20
N ARG A 138 8.00 -3.53 5.05
CA ARG A 138 9.40 -3.52 4.67
C ARG A 138 9.93 -2.10 4.43
N ALA A 139 9.15 -1.23 3.77
CA ALA A 139 9.49 0.18 3.61
C ALA A 139 9.66 0.87 4.97
N LYS A 140 8.75 0.63 5.91
CA LYS A 140 8.88 1.15 7.30
C LYS A 140 10.14 0.64 7.99
N HIS A 141 10.50 -0.62 7.78
CA HIS A 141 11.70 -1.20 8.38
C HIS A 141 12.98 -0.58 7.79
N LEU A 142 13.05 -0.40 6.46
CA LEU A 142 14.17 0.29 5.81
C LEU A 142 14.31 1.74 6.27
N LEU A 143 13.19 2.46 6.45
CA LEU A 143 13.18 3.81 7.01
C LEU A 143 13.72 3.82 8.46
N MET A 144 13.29 2.88 9.27
CA MET A 144 13.80 2.74 10.64
C MET A 144 15.32 2.51 10.67
N ILE A 145 15.84 1.64 9.79
CA ILE A 145 17.30 1.40 9.67
C ILE A 145 18.00 2.68 9.19
N HIS A 146 17.44 3.36 8.18
CA HIS A 146 17.99 4.63 7.70
C HIS A 146 18.12 5.66 8.84
N TYR A 147 17.05 5.91 9.58
CA TYR A 147 17.08 6.91 10.67
C TYR A 147 17.99 6.53 11.83
N ARG A 148 18.27 5.24 12.03
CA ARG A 148 19.18 4.76 13.07
C ARG A 148 20.63 4.74 12.64
N ASP A 149 20.93 4.26 11.43
CA ASP A 149 22.26 3.80 11.03
C ASP A 149 22.84 4.63 9.86
N TYR A 150 22.07 5.57 9.26
CA TYR A 150 22.59 6.35 8.15
C TYR A 150 23.54 7.45 8.66
N GLU A 151 24.78 7.35 8.24
CA GLU A 151 25.80 8.41 8.41
C GLU A 151 25.99 9.08 7.04
N PRO A 152 25.80 10.43 6.93
CA PRO A 152 26.06 11.11 5.70
C PRO A 152 27.54 10.99 5.34
N PRO A 153 27.89 10.83 4.04
CA PRO A 153 29.27 10.85 3.60
C PRO A 153 29.95 12.11 4.14
N GLN A 154 31.03 11.95 4.87
CA GLN A 154 31.84 13.10 5.28
C GLN A 154 32.54 13.62 4.04
N GLU A 155 32.28 14.86 3.65
CA GLU A 155 33.10 15.55 2.69
C GLU A 155 34.43 15.87 3.37
N TYR A 156 35.41 14.96 3.24
CA TYR A 156 36.73 15.14 3.84
C TYR A 156 37.50 16.33 3.27
N VAL A 157 37.18 16.74 2.03
CA VAL A 157 37.78 17.89 1.37
C VAL A 157 36.79 18.48 0.37
N THR A 158 36.50 19.77 0.47
CA THR A 158 35.72 20.48 -0.53
C THR A 158 36.51 20.63 -1.84
N ALA A 159 35.82 20.83 -2.96
CA ALA A 159 36.49 21.06 -4.25
C ALA A 159 37.47 22.27 -4.20
N LEU A 160 37.13 23.30 -3.44
CA LEU A 160 37.99 24.45 -3.18
C LEU A 160 39.26 24.11 -2.40
N GLU A 161 39.11 23.34 -1.33
CA GLU A 161 40.24 22.84 -0.52
C GLU A 161 41.14 21.92 -1.34
N LEU A 162 40.59 21.10 -2.23
CA LEU A 162 41.34 20.26 -3.16
C LEU A 162 42.14 21.11 -4.16
N GLU A 163 41.57 22.18 -4.69
CA GLU A 163 42.28 23.14 -5.56
C GLU A 163 43.38 23.88 -4.82
N ASP A 164 43.14 24.33 -3.61
CA ASP A 164 44.14 25.00 -2.78
C ASP A 164 45.27 24.05 -2.38
N LEU A 165 44.96 22.78 -2.06
CA LEU A 165 45.98 21.75 -1.81
C LEU A 165 46.82 21.50 -3.08
N ARG A 166 46.25 21.41 -4.26
CA ARG A 166 46.97 21.23 -5.54
C ARG A 166 47.86 22.43 -5.82
N ARG A 167 47.35 23.65 -5.64
CA ARG A 167 48.13 24.89 -5.84
C ARG A 167 49.31 24.98 -4.92
N ASN A 168 49.15 24.61 -3.65
CA ASN A 168 50.20 24.60 -2.65
C ASN A 168 51.27 23.53 -2.94
N LEU A 169 50.92 22.35 -3.46
CA LEU A 169 51.82 21.32 -3.90
C LEU A 169 52.67 21.74 -5.13
N GLU A 170 52.06 22.43 -6.09
CA GLU A 170 52.76 22.94 -7.30
C GLU A 170 53.75 24.05 -6.97
N ILE A 171 53.43 24.92 -6.01
CA ILE A 171 54.38 25.98 -5.54
C ILE A 171 55.57 25.38 -4.80
N GLY A 172 55.33 24.28 -4.04
CA GLY A 172 56.41 23.59 -3.30
C GLY A 172 57.42 22.85 -4.17
N THR A 173 57.06 22.48 -5.41
CA THR A 173 57.97 21.83 -6.38
C THR A 173 58.76 22.78 -7.27
N ALA A 174 58.42 24.06 -7.30
CA ALA A 174 59.09 25.07 -8.13
C ALA A 174 60.33 25.73 -7.44
N HIS A 175 60.64 25.30 -6.20
CA HIS A 175 61.77 25.86 -5.43
C HIS A 175 62.86 24.82 -5.07
N LYS A 176 63.11 23.86 -5.94
CA LYS A 176 64.31 22.99 -5.84
C LYS A 176 65.21 23.11 -7.05
#